data_91756c467a9fffd6dbadfa9e6abb208f
#
_entry.id   91756c467a9fffd6dbadfa9e6abb208f
#
_cell.length_a   1.000
_cell.length_b   1.000
_cell.length_c   1.000
_cell.angle_alpha   90.00
_cell.angle_beta   90.00
_cell.angle_gamma   90.00
#
_symmetry.space_group_name_H-M   'P 1'
#
loop_
_entity.id
_entity.type
_entity.pdbx_description
1 polymer ?
#
loop_
_entity_poly.entity_id
_entity_poly.type
_entity_poly.pdbx_seq_one_letter_code
_entity_poly.pdbx_strand_id
1 'polypeptide(L)'
;MKTNGYFLKAAKVAVLVVMALCLKGMNLSAQGLGVSMRGSAEVDWKIRKGLHLSGGYELRTKNSLSGIERHQASVGIEYKVCNYFKIGGEYIFIGHFNSANAFKPRHRFSLNLTGQYDTGNWKFSLREKLQLTHNAYDMNRFQNVPNALQLKTRFTVKWQGFRPIEPFAYIELRNIFNAPKCSATWSETSAAYTDYKFLGYNHAYLNRVRTAAGFDWNITRAHCIEFTLMYNWVHSLEIDTNKEGTVLKSLYWKTKHEFPLCVGYKFSF
;
A
#
# COMPACT_ATOMS: atom_id res chain seq x y z
N MET A 1 -10.79 -38.21 15.43
CA MET A 1 -9.57 -37.48 15.06
C MET A 1 -9.08 -37.78 13.62
N LYS A 2 -9.95 -37.83 12.60
CA LYS A 2 -9.58 -38.07 11.18
C LYS A 2 -9.80 -36.87 10.25
N THR A 3 -10.19 -35.70 10.76
CA THR A 3 -10.53 -34.51 9.97
C THR A 3 -9.32 -33.67 9.53
N ASN A 4 -8.15 -33.81 10.15
CA ASN A 4 -6.96 -32.99 9.83
C ASN A 4 -6.30 -33.29 8.47
N GLY A 5 -6.48 -34.53 7.93
CA GLY A 5 -5.87 -34.93 6.66
C GLY A 5 -6.51 -34.33 5.42
N TYR A 6 -7.83 -34.14 5.42
CA TYR A 6 -8.57 -33.56 4.29
C TYR A 6 -8.35 -32.05 4.21
N PHE A 7 -8.24 -31.37 5.35
CA PHE A 7 -8.02 -29.92 5.42
C PHE A 7 -6.64 -29.54 4.93
N LEU A 8 -5.61 -30.32 5.27
CA LEU A 8 -4.24 -30.11 4.79
C LEU A 8 -4.13 -30.33 3.28
N LYS A 9 -4.89 -31.30 2.73
CA LYS A 9 -4.99 -31.54 1.28
C LYS A 9 -5.72 -30.41 0.57
N ALA A 10 -6.83 -29.92 1.12
CA ALA A 10 -7.58 -28.79 0.56
C ALA A 10 -6.77 -27.50 0.56
N ALA A 11 -6.03 -27.22 1.64
CA ALA A 11 -5.13 -26.06 1.72
C ALA A 11 -3.99 -26.14 0.70
N LYS A 12 -3.37 -27.31 0.51
CA LYS A 12 -2.35 -27.54 -0.53
C LYS A 12 -2.91 -27.32 -1.93
N VAL A 13 -4.13 -27.82 -2.20
CA VAL A 13 -4.81 -27.62 -3.49
C VAL A 13 -5.15 -26.14 -3.70
N ALA A 14 -5.65 -25.43 -2.69
CA ALA A 14 -5.92 -24.00 -2.79
C ALA A 14 -4.66 -23.18 -3.08
N VAL A 15 -3.53 -23.48 -2.43
CA VAL A 15 -2.22 -22.86 -2.70
C VAL A 15 -1.75 -23.15 -4.12
N LEU A 16 -1.88 -24.39 -4.59
CA LEU A 16 -1.53 -24.78 -5.97
C LEU A 16 -2.43 -24.10 -7.00
N VAL A 17 -3.73 -23.97 -6.74
CA VAL A 17 -4.66 -23.25 -7.62
C VAL A 17 -4.34 -21.76 -7.66
N VAL A 18 -4.04 -21.13 -6.53
CA VAL A 18 -3.61 -19.72 -6.48
C VAL A 18 -2.29 -19.54 -7.22
N MET A 19 -1.30 -20.44 -7.03
CA MET A 19 -0.04 -20.39 -7.79
C MET A 19 -0.27 -20.61 -9.29
N ALA A 20 -1.13 -21.55 -9.68
CA ALA A 20 -1.46 -21.81 -11.09
C ALA A 20 -2.22 -20.64 -11.75
N LEU A 21 -3.11 -19.97 -11.01
CA LEU A 21 -3.78 -18.73 -11.45
C LEU A 21 -2.79 -17.57 -11.59
N CYS A 22 -1.80 -17.47 -10.69
CA CYS A 22 -0.72 -16.49 -10.80
C CYS A 22 0.16 -16.76 -12.02
N LEU A 23 0.50 -18.03 -12.33
CA LEU A 23 1.29 -18.41 -13.48
C LEU A 23 0.55 -18.20 -14.82
N LYS A 24 -0.77 -18.46 -14.86
CA LYS A 24 -1.62 -18.12 -16.03
C LYS A 24 -1.84 -16.63 -16.18
N GLY A 25 -1.88 -15.86 -15.08
CA GLY A 25 -1.97 -14.40 -15.10
C GLY A 25 -0.74 -13.72 -15.71
N MET A 26 0.41 -14.39 -15.80
CA MET A 26 1.61 -13.83 -16.44
C MET A 26 1.46 -13.60 -17.94
N ASN A 27 0.49 -14.20 -18.62
CA ASN A 27 0.16 -13.92 -20.04
C ASN A 27 -0.94 -12.86 -20.22
N LEU A 28 -1.46 -12.28 -19.14
CA LEU A 28 -2.45 -11.19 -19.14
C LEU A 28 -1.80 -9.79 -19.24
N SER A 29 -0.69 -9.64 -19.96
CA SER A 29 -0.13 -8.34 -20.28
C SER A 29 -0.91 -7.59 -21.36
N ALA A 30 -2.11 -8.05 -21.70
CA ALA A 30 -3.02 -7.37 -22.59
C ALA A 30 -3.77 -6.26 -21.85
N GLN A 31 -3.43 -5.02 -22.18
CA GLN A 31 -4.27 -3.83 -22.03
C GLN A 31 -4.56 -3.35 -20.58
N GLY A 32 -3.57 -2.76 -19.92
CA GLY A 32 -3.83 -1.83 -18.81
C GLY A 32 -4.00 -2.43 -17.40
N LEU A 33 -4.00 -3.75 -17.25
CA LEU A 33 -4.02 -4.42 -15.94
C LEU A 33 -2.60 -4.52 -15.36
N GLY A 34 -2.30 -3.72 -14.36
CA GLY A 34 -1.00 -3.74 -13.68
C GLY A 34 -0.88 -4.87 -12.68
N VAL A 35 -0.23 -5.98 -13.03
CA VAL A 35 0.13 -7.04 -12.07
C VAL A 35 1.50 -6.77 -11.48
N SER A 36 1.62 -6.79 -10.14
CA SER A 36 2.88 -6.60 -9.43
C SER A 36 3.02 -7.57 -8.27
N MET A 37 4.25 -7.83 -7.83
CA MET A 37 4.53 -8.65 -6.66
C MET A 37 5.13 -7.81 -5.54
N ARG A 38 4.86 -8.21 -4.31
CA ARG A 38 5.45 -7.63 -3.10
C ARG A 38 5.91 -8.74 -2.20
N GLY A 39 7.17 -8.70 -1.81
CA GLY A 39 7.74 -9.55 -0.79
C GLY A 39 8.09 -8.71 0.43
N SER A 40 7.75 -9.17 1.63
CA SER A 40 8.12 -8.47 2.87
C SER A 40 8.61 -9.43 3.94
N ALA A 41 9.51 -8.92 4.78
CA ALA A 41 9.94 -9.57 6.01
C ALA A 41 9.82 -8.56 7.16
N GLU A 42 9.22 -8.97 8.25
CA GLU A 42 9.02 -8.14 9.45
C GLU A 42 9.46 -8.90 10.69
N VAL A 43 10.12 -8.19 11.59
CA VAL A 43 10.46 -8.65 12.93
C VAL A 43 9.70 -7.79 13.92
N ASP A 44 8.95 -8.42 14.83
CA ASP A 44 8.19 -7.77 15.89
C ASP A 44 8.73 -8.21 17.24
N TRP A 45 9.30 -7.27 17.98
CA TRP A 45 9.90 -7.48 19.29
C TRP A 45 9.02 -6.89 20.39
N LYS A 46 8.52 -7.73 21.27
CA LYS A 46 7.78 -7.33 22.46
C LYS A 46 8.75 -6.89 23.57
N ILE A 47 8.95 -5.57 23.72
CA ILE A 47 9.85 -5.00 24.74
C ILE A 47 9.27 -5.18 26.15
N ARG A 48 7.97 -4.89 26.29
CA ARG A 48 7.20 -5.06 27.55
C ARG A 48 5.72 -5.25 27.23
N LYS A 49 4.90 -5.51 28.25
CA LYS A 49 3.46 -5.68 28.09
C LYS A 49 2.85 -4.48 27.34
N GLY A 50 2.31 -4.74 26.16
CA GLY A 50 1.67 -3.74 25.30
C GLY A 50 2.61 -2.88 24.46
N LEU A 51 3.94 -2.93 24.65
CA LEU A 51 4.90 -2.15 23.88
C LEU A 51 5.69 -3.07 22.93
N HIS A 52 5.59 -2.81 21.63
CA HIS A 52 6.25 -3.55 20.57
C HIS A 52 7.14 -2.63 19.75
N LEU A 53 8.30 -3.11 19.36
CA LEU A 53 9.19 -2.51 18.37
C LEU A 53 9.17 -3.39 17.13
N SER A 54 9.02 -2.81 15.95
CA SER A 54 9.07 -3.55 14.71
C SER A 54 10.16 -3.03 13.78
N GLY A 55 10.73 -3.94 13.00
CA GLY A 55 11.62 -3.63 11.90
C GLY A 55 11.19 -4.43 10.69
N GLY A 56 11.20 -3.83 9.50
CA GLY A 56 10.71 -4.51 8.31
C GLY A 56 11.46 -4.09 7.05
N TYR A 57 11.40 -4.98 6.07
CA TYR A 57 11.87 -4.74 4.73
C TYR A 57 10.83 -5.22 3.72
N GLU A 58 10.54 -4.41 2.71
CA GLU A 58 9.61 -4.74 1.64
C GLU A 58 10.23 -4.45 0.27
N LEU A 59 10.09 -5.41 -0.64
CA LEU A 59 10.46 -5.32 -2.04
C LEU A 59 9.20 -5.28 -2.89
N ARG A 60 9.15 -4.39 -3.88
CA ARG A 60 8.06 -4.33 -4.86
C ARG A 60 8.59 -4.38 -6.28
N THR A 61 7.91 -5.17 -7.12
CA THR A 61 8.18 -5.16 -8.56
C THR A 61 7.36 -4.07 -9.27
N LYS A 62 7.80 -3.69 -10.46
CA LYS A 62 7.00 -2.89 -11.39
C LYS A 62 5.73 -3.65 -11.80
N ASN A 63 4.72 -2.92 -12.26
CA ASN A 63 3.41 -3.49 -12.63
C ASN A 63 3.45 -4.50 -13.79
N SER A 64 4.56 -4.63 -14.50
CA SER A 64 4.78 -5.62 -15.55
C SER A 64 5.68 -6.77 -15.12
N LEU A 65 6.04 -6.88 -13.84
CA LEU A 65 7.06 -7.77 -13.29
C LEU A 65 8.45 -7.58 -13.92
N SER A 66 8.65 -6.53 -14.71
CA SER A 66 9.86 -6.26 -15.51
C SER A 66 11.06 -5.75 -14.71
N GLY A 67 10.98 -5.78 -13.39
CA GLY A 67 12.06 -5.34 -12.51
C GLY A 67 11.57 -4.77 -11.19
N ILE A 68 12.51 -4.32 -10.38
CA ILE A 68 12.24 -3.76 -9.06
C ILE A 68 11.76 -2.31 -9.23
N GLU A 69 10.64 -1.99 -8.62
CA GLU A 69 10.12 -0.63 -8.52
C GLU A 69 10.64 0.06 -7.26
N ARG A 70 10.68 -0.69 -6.14
CA ARG A 70 10.84 -0.07 -4.84
C ARG A 70 11.39 -1.02 -3.79
N HIS A 71 12.32 -0.48 -3.00
CA HIS A 71 12.77 -1.03 -1.73
C HIS A 71 12.25 -0.19 -0.59
N GLN A 72 11.81 -0.79 0.51
CA GLN A 72 11.39 -0.06 1.69
C GLN A 72 11.98 -0.74 2.93
N ALA A 73 12.68 0.03 3.75
CA ALA A 73 13.10 -0.39 5.08
C ALA A 73 12.30 0.41 6.11
N SER A 74 11.77 -0.25 7.12
CA SER A 74 10.92 0.37 8.13
C SER A 74 11.37 0.04 9.54
N VAL A 75 11.12 0.99 10.44
CA VAL A 75 11.18 0.80 11.88
C VAL A 75 9.95 1.43 12.50
N GLY A 76 9.32 0.73 13.45
CA GLY A 76 8.09 1.16 14.06
C GLY A 76 8.02 0.83 15.54
N ILE A 77 7.20 1.58 16.24
CA ILE A 77 6.85 1.34 17.64
C ILE A 77 5.34 1.35 17.76
N GLU A 78 4.78 0.37 18.46
CA GLU A 78 3.35 0.27 18.74
C GLU A 78 3.12 0.07 20.23
N TYR A 79 2.16 0.80 20.79
CA TYR A 79 1.72 0.67 22.15
C TYR A 79 0.24 0.30 22.22
N LYS A 80 -0.08 -0.82 22.88
CA LYS A 80 -1.42 -1.25 23.18
C LYS A 80 -1.93 -0.50 24.41
N VAL A 81 -2.74 0.55 24.19
CA VAL A 81 -3.30 1.40 25.25
C VAL A 81 -4.32 0.61 26.08
N CYS A 82 -5.18 -0.14 25.41
CA CYS A 82 -6.16 -1.04 26.02
C CYS A 82 -6.45 -2.22 25.09
N ASN A 83 -7.37 -3.12 25.46
CA ASN A 83 -7.69 -4.28 24.62
C ASN A 83 -8.31 -3.90 23.26
N TYR A 84 -8.90 -2.73 23.18
CA TYR A 84 -9.62 -2.25 21.99
C TYR A 84 -8.85 -1.22 21.19
N PHE A 85 -7.73 -0.68 21.72
CA PHE A 85 -7.07 0.46 21.10
C PHE A 85 -5.56 0.38 21.18
N LYS A 86 -4.91 0.68 20.02
CA LYS A 86 -3.48 0.75 19.87
C LYS A 86 -3.08 2.05 19.16
N ILE A 87 -1.93 2.59 19.55
CA ILE A 87 -1.29 3.74 18.90
C ILE A 87 0.12 3.34 18.49
N GLY A 88 0.59 3.82 17.35
CA GLY A 88 1.95 3.54 16.90
C GLY A 88 2.51 4.62 16.01
N GLY A 89 3.83 4.64 15.92
CA GLY A 89 4.61 5.47 15.01
C GLY A 89 5.50 4.60 14.14
N GLU A 90 5.75 5.01 12.91
CA GLU A 90 6.59 4.26 11.98
C GLU A 90 7.37 5.23 11.09
N TYR A 91 8.64 4.95 10.90
CA TYR A 91 9.48 5.56 9.90
C TYR A 91 9.80 4.55 8.79
N ILE A 92 9.72 4.99 7.53
CA ILE A 92 10.03 4.16 6.37
C ILE A 92 10.97 4.92 5.45
N PHE A 93 12.13 4.35 5.19
CA PHE A 93 12.99 4.74 4.07
C PHE A 93 12.53 4.03 2.81
N ILE A 94 12.38 4.78 1.71
CA ILE A 94 11.88 4.27 0.43
C ILE A 94 12.89 4.58 -0.65
N GLY A 95 13.54 3.56 -1.20
CA GLY A 95 14.31 3.65 -2.43
C GLY A 95 13.39 3.30 -3.61
N HIS A 96 13.01 4.30 -4.39
CA HIS A 96 12.15 4.12 -5.57
C HIS A 96 12.97 4.27 -6.85
N PHE A 97 12.76 3.38 -7.82
CA PHE A 97 13.36 3.47 -9.15
C PHE A 97 12.29 3.89 -10.15
N ASN A 98 12.56 4.97 -10.89
CA ASN A 98 11.67 5.41 -11.96
C ASN A 98 11.78 4.51 -13.21
N SER A 99 11.07 4.85 -14.28
CA SER A 99 11.13 4.12 -15.55
C SER A 99 12.53 4.10 -16.17
N ALA A 100 13.34 5.14 -15.93
CA ALA A 100 14.73 5.23 -16.38
C ALA A 100 15.74 4.62 -15.38
N ASN A 101 15.29 3.85 -14.39
CA ASN A 101 16.06 3.26 -13.29
C ASN A 101 16.83 4.29 -12.42
N ALA A 102 16.47 5.57 -12.47
CA ALA A 102 17.03 6.57 -11.59
C ALA A 102 16.49 6.39 -10.16
N PHE A 103 17.41 6.40 -9.19
CA PHE A 103 17.08 6.25 -7.77
C PHE A 103 16.46 7.54 -7.21
N LYS A 104 15.31 7.41 -6.56
CA LYS A 104 14.55 8.51 -5.97
C LYS A 104 14.23 8.21 -4.51
N PRO A 105 15.10 8.64 -3.58
CA PRO A 105 14.91 8.39 -2.16
C PRO A 105 13.72 9.19 -1.60
N ARG A 106 12.99 8.58 -0.66
CA ARG A 106 11.88 9.21 0.07
C ARG A 106 11.93 8.78 1.52
N HIS A 107 11.55 9.70 2.38
CA HIS A 107 11.39 9.46 3.82
C HIS A 107 9.91 9.56 4.18
N ARG A 108 9.39 8.59 4.90
CA ARG A 108 7.99 8.57 5.29
C ARG A 108 7.86 8.38 6.78
N PHE A 109 7.12 9.27 7.40
CA PHE A 109 6.70 9.20 8.78
C PHE A 109 5.21 8.85 8.82
N SER A 110 4.82 7.99 9.75
CA SER A 110 3.42 7.56 9.89
C SER A 110 3.03 7.54 11.35
N LEU A 111 1.82 8.02 11.64
CA LEU A 111 1.12 7.82 12.89
C LEU A 111 -0.03 6.84 12.65
N ASN A 112 -0.13 5.80 13.47
CA ASN A 112 -1.13 4.75 13.34
C ASN A 112 -2.04 4.75 14.57
N LEU A 113 -3.34 4.76 14.35
CA LEU A 113 -4.36 4.52 15.37
C LEU A 113 -5.15 3.28 14.94
N THR A 114 -5.28 2.28 15.82
CA THR A 114 -6.00 1.06 15.50
C THR A 114 -7.01 0.74 16.58
N GLY A 115 -8.30 0.74 16.21
CA GLY A 115 -9.37 0.16 16.99
C GLY A 115 -9.54 -1.31 16.62
N GLN A 116 -9.77 -2.18 17.60
CA GLN A 116 -10.02 -3.60 17.36
C GLN A 116 -11.13 -4.13 18.27
N TYR A 117 -11.89 -5.07 17.75
CA TYR A 117 -12.96 -5.74 18.47
C TYR A 117 -12.98 -7.22 18.09
N ASP A 118 -12.92 -8.07 19.12
CA ASP A 118 -12.93 -9.52 18.96
C ASP A 118 -14.29 -10.07 19.46
N THR A 119 -14.97 -10.89 18.65
CA THR A 119 -16.22 -11.55 19.03
C THR A 119 -16.25 -12.98 18.46
N GLY A 120 -16.29 -13.97 19.35
CA GLY A 120 -16.14 -15.37 18.98
C GLY A 120 -14.83 -15.61 18.23
N ASN A 121 -14.96 -16.14 17.01
CA ASN A 121 -13.80 -16.37 16.12
C ASN A 121 -13.54 -15.20 15.15
N TRP A 122 -14.29 -14.11 15.23
CA TRP A 122 -14.13 -12.95 14.36
C TRP A 122 -13.34 -11.85 15.05
N LYS A 123 -12.43 -11.26 14.29
CA LYS A 123 -11.71 -10.06 14.68
C LYS A 123 -11.96 -8.96 13.67
N PHE A 124 -12.46 -7.84 14.15
CA PHE A 124 -12.68 -6.61 13.40
C PHE A 124 -11.64 -5.59 13.79
N SER A 125 -11.09 -4.87 12.81
CA SER A 125 -10.19 -3.76 13.11
C SER A 125 -10.38 -2.60 12.16
N LEU A 126 -10.35 -1.39 12.70
CA LEU A 126 -10.32 -0.12 11.97
C LEU A 126 -8.99 0.56 12.25
N ARG A 127 -8.21 0.82 11.21
CA ARG A 127 -6.92 1.50 11.31
C ARG A 127 -6.92 2.79 10.54
N GLU A 128 -6.60 3.89 11.24
CA GLU A 128 -6.27 5.18 10.66
C GLU A 128 -4.76 5.34 10.62
N LYS A 129 -4.22 5.69 9.46
CA LYS A 129 -2.79 5.89 9.26
C LYS A 129 -2.54 7.22 8.57
N LEU A 130 -2.10 8.21 9.35
CA LEU A 130 -1.65 9.50 8.83
C LEU A 130 -0.19 9.36 8.37
N GLN A 131 0.12 9.75 7.15
CA GLN A 131 1.44 9.61 6.55
C GLN A 131 1.93 10.92 5.96
N LEU A 132 3.13 11.34 6.37
CA LEU A 132 3.89 12.41 5.75
C LEU A 132 5.05 11.80 4.96
N THR A 133 5.10 12.01 3.65
CA THR A 133 6.19 11.52 2.80
C THR A 133 6.98 12.69 2.25
N HIS A 134 8.25 12.80 2.66
CA HIS A 134 9.23 13.73 2.11
C HIS A 134 9.94 13.10 0.92
N ASN A 135 9.89 13.75 -0.23
CA ASN A 135 10.57 13.35 -1.45
C ASN A 135 11.97 13.99 -1.49
N ALA A 136 13.02 13.23 -1.18
CA ALA A 136 14.40 13.72 -1.09
C ALA A 136 15.14 13.61 -2.44
N TYR A 137 14.54 14.11 -3.51
CA TYR A 137 15.13 14.16 -4.85
C TYR A 137 14.63 15.39 -5.61
N ASP A 138 15.38 15.79 -6.64
CA ASP A 138 14.95 16.90 -7.50
C ASP A 138 13.67 16.55 -8.25
N MET A 139 12.67 17.43 -8.16
CA MET A 139 11.37 17.23 -8.78
C MET A 139 10.81 18.57 -9.26
N ASN A 140 9.96 18.48 -10.27
CA ASN A 140 9.13 19.63 -10.65
C ASN A 140 8.05 19.85 -9.57
N ARG A 141 8.21 20.93 -8.78
CA ARG A 141 7.30 21.28 -7.68
C ARG A 141 5.90 21.65 -8.14
N PHE A 142 5.72 22.02 -9.39
CA PHE A 142 4.40 22.33 -9.95
C PHE A 142 3.61 21.07 -10.31
N GLN A 143 4.29 19.94 -10.46
CA GLN A 143 3.69 18.64 -10.75
C GLN A 143 3.58 17.76 -9.50
N ASN A 144 4.54 17.87 -8.60
CA ASN A 144 4.70 16.98 -7.47
C ASN A 144 4.84 17.74 -6.14
N VAL A 145 4.32 17.15 -5.09
CA VAL A 145 4.41 17.71 -3.72
C VAL A 145 5.72 17.28 -3.07
N PRO A 146 6.54 18.19 -2.56
CA PRO A 146 7.75 17.84 -1.80
C PRO A 146 7.43 17.02 -0.54
N ASN A 147 6.37 17.41 0.18
CA ASN A 147 5.94 16.78 1.43
C ASN A 147 4.49 16.31 1.28
N ALA A 148 4.28 15.07 0.83
CA ALA A 148 2.94 14.54 0.59
C ALA A 148 2.26 14.09 1.89
N LEU A 149 1.10 14.66 2.21
CA LEU A 149 0.26 14.30 3.36
C LEU A 149 -0.90 13.41 2.91
N GLN A 150 -1.04 12.25 3.54
CA GLN A 150 -2.05 11.24 3.20
C GLN A 150 -2.68 10.64 4.45
N LEU A 151 -3.98 10.35 4.39
CA LEU A 151 -4.68 9.54 5.37
C LEU A 151 -5.10 8.23 4.72
N LYS A 152 -4.89 7.12 5.43
CA LYS A 152 -5.36 5.80 5.04
C LYS A 152 -6.27 5.26 6.11
N THR A 153 -7.51 5.00 5.73
CA THR A 153 -8.51 4.35 6.56
C THR A 153 -8.65 2.91 6.09
N ARG A 154 -8.40 1.94 6.97
CA ARG A 154 -8.52 0.51 6.65
C ARG A 154 -9.45 -0.18 7.62
N PHE A 155 -10.47 -0.84 7.09
CA PHE A 155 -11.31 -1.77 7.82
C PHE A 155 -10.94 -3.21 7.44
N THR A 156 -10.68 -4.05 8.44
CA THR A 156 -10.26 -5.45 8.26
C THR A 156 -11.19 -6.37 9.04
N VAL A 157 -11.56 -7.47 8.43
CA VAL A 157 -12.25 -8.60 9.04
C VAL A 157 -11.36 -9.82 8.94
N LYS A 158 -11.11 -10.50 10.06
CA LYS A 158 -10.30 -11.71 10.13
C LYS A 158 -11.05 -12.81 10.85
N TRP A 159 -10.96 -14.03 10.33
CA TRP A 159 -11.49 -15.24 10.97
C TRP A 159 -10.37 -16.02 11.64
N GLN A 160 -10.51 -16.31 12.94
CA GLN A 160 -9.50 -16.98 13.78
C GLN A 160 -9.89 -18.42 14.15
N GLY A 161 -10.93 -18.97 13.53
CA GLY A 161 -11.45 -20.32 13.81
C GLY A 161 -10.70 -21.46 13.13
N PHE A 162 -9.82 -21.18 12.17
CA PHE A 162 -9.10 -22.22 11.38
C PHE A 162 -7.62 -22.27 11.68
N ARG A 163 -7.21 -22.30 12.91
CA ARG A 163 -5.79 -22.42 13.22
C ARG A 163 -5.18 -23.68 12.57
N PRO A 164 -4.00 -23.58 11.90
CA PRO A 164 -3.05 -22.47 11.85
C PRO A 164 -3.32 -21.39 10.78
N ILE A 165 -4.40 -21.47 9.99
CA ILE A 165 -4.70 -20.56 8.90
C ILE A 165 -5.81 -19.59 9.36
N GLU A 166 -5.56 -18.29 9.26
CA GLU A 166 -6.49 -17.23 9.62
C GLU A 166 -6.83 -16.38 8.39
N PRO A 167 -7.92 -16.67 7.66
CA PRO A 167 -8.33 -15.87 6.51
C PRO A 167 -8.79 -14.48 6.94
N PHE A 168 -8.52 -13.49 6.07
CA PHE A 168 -8.94 -12.12 6.26
C PHE A 168 -9.33 -11.45 4.95
N ALA A 169 -10.08 -10.38 5.07
CA ALA A 169 -10.36 -9.44 4.00
C ALA A 169 -10.32 -8.01 4.53
N TYR A 170 -9.97 -7.04 3.68
CA TYR A 170 -10.03 -5.63 4.06
C TYR A 170 -10.37 -4.71 2.90
N ILE A 171 -10.88 -3.53 3.26
CA ILE A 171 -10.99 -2.37 2.39
C ILE A 171 -10.13 -1.23 2.96
N GLU A 172 -9.40 -0.53 2.09
CA GLU A 172 -8.57 0.61 2.47
C GLU A 172 -8.84 1.79 1.53
N LEU A 173 -9.15 2.94 2.10
CA LEU A 173 -9.26 4.22 1.41
C LEU A 173 -7.96 5.00 1.62
N ARG A 174 -7.50 5.72 0.60
CA ARG A 174 -6.37 6.63 0.70
C ARG A 174 -6.77 8.01 0.20
N ASN A 175 -6.78 8.97 1.10
CA ASN A 175 -6.99 10.38 0.80
C ASN A 175 -5.64 11.11 0.76
N ILE A 176 -5.47 11.98 -0.22
CA ILE A 176 -4.38 12.96 -0.30
C ILE A 176 -4.96 14.30 0.12
N PHE A 177 -4.21 15.09 0.91
CA PHE A 177 -4.72 16.38 1.40
C PHE A 177 -4.04 17.59 0.77
N ASN A 178 -2.84 17.43 0.25
CA ASN A 178 -2.04 18.55 -0.23
C ASN A 178 -1.48 18.29 -1.65
N ALA A 179 -2.31 17.80 -2.56
CA ALA A 179 -1.92 17.69 -3.96
C ALA A 179 -1.75 19.09 -4.61
N PRO A 180 -0.94 19.19 -5.67
CA PRO A 180 -0.86 20.41 -6.45
C PRO A 180 -2.22 20.80 -7.00
N LYS A 181 -2.54 22.10 -6.92
CA LYS A 181 -3.74 22.69 -7.50
C LYS A 181 -3.33 23.74 -8.52
N CYS A 182 -3.98 23.75 -9.65
CA CYS A 182 -3.79 24.77 -10.67
C CYS A 182 -5.13 25.16 -11.28
N SER A 183 -5.16 26.31 -11.93
CA SER A 183 -6.22 26.73 -12.85
C SER A 183 -5.63 26.98 -14.20
N ALA A 184 -6.37 26.64 -15.25
CA ALA A 184 -6.02 26.91 -16.64
C ALA A 184 -7.28 26.85 -17.49
N THR A 185 -7.30 27.58 -18.60
CA THR A 185 -8.36 27.55 -19.59
C THR A 185 -7.85 26.82 -20.81
N TRP A 186 -8.62 25.87 -21.33
CA TRP A 186 -8.29 25.22 -22.60
C TRP A 186 -8.73 26.12 -23.75
N SER A 187 -7.83 26.46 -24.65
CA SER A 187 -8.11 27.23 -25.87
C SER A 187 -8.14 26.28 -27.07
N GLU A 188 -9.29 26.15 -27.70
CA GLU A 188 -9.45 25.34 -28.91
C GLU A 188 -8.70 25.95 -30.09
N THR A 189 -8.61 27.29 -30.14
CA THR A 189 -7.94 28.02 -31.24
C THR A 189 -6.43 27.75 -31.27
N SER A 190 -5.80 27.68 -30.13
CA SER A 190 -4.35 27.43 -30.00
C SER A 190 -4.02 25.97 -29.69
N ALA A 191 -5.03 25.12 -29.45
CA ALA A 191 -4.88 23.75 -28.95
C ALA A 191 -3.93 23.65 -27.74
N ALA A 192 -4.02 24.64 -26.85
CA ALA A 192 -3.12 24.79 -25.70
C ALA A 192 -3.88 25.32 -24.48
N TYR A 193 -3.28 25.09 -23.29
CA TYR A 193 -3.77 25.72 -22.06
C TYR A 193 -3.28 27.17 -21.98
N THR A 194 -4.20 28.09 -21.72
CA THR A 194 -3.94 29.50 -21.44
C THR A 194 -4.24 29.82 -19.98
N ASP A 195 -3.79 30.96 -19.49
CA ASP A 195 -4.06 31.48 -18.14
C ASP A 195 -3.68 30.50 -17.01
N TYR A 196 -2.63 29.72 -17.24
CA TYR A 196 -2.16 28.78 -16.23
C TYR A 196 -1.66 29.53 -14.98
N LYS A 197 -2.21 29.13 -13.82
CA LYS A 197 -1.79 29.61 -12.50
C LYS A 197 -1.66 28.45 -11.54
N PHE A 198 -0.49 28.34 -10.89
CA PHE A 198 -0.29 27.42 -9.78
C PHE A 198 -0.90 28.01 -8.51
N LEU A 199 -1.83 27.29 -7.86
CA LEU A 199 -2.61 27.74 -6.69
C LEU A 199 -2.11 27.13 -5.36
N GLY A 200 -0.94 26.44 -5.39
CA GLY A 200 -0.36 25.81 -4.22
C GLY A 200 -0.74 24.34 -4.03
N TYR A 201 -0.51 23.84 -2.80
CA TYR A 201 -0.71 22.44 -2.43
C TYR A 201 -1.91 22.29 -1.48
N ASN A 202 -3.09 22.54 -1.97
CA ASN A 202 -4.33 22.52 -1.18
C ASN A 202 -5.44 21.66 -1.82
N HIS A 203 -5.10 20.82 -2.79
CA HIS A 203 -6.08 19.92 -3.41
C HIS A 203 -6.18 18.63 -2.63
N ALA A 204 -7.38 18.31 -2.13
CA ALA A 204 -7.68 17.08 -1.40
C ALA A 204 -8.63 16.20 -2.22
N TYR A 205 -8.31 14.90 -2.31
CA TYR A 205 -9.15 13.92 -3.02
C TYR A 205 -8.88 12.49 -2.60
N LEU A 206 -9.85 11.61 -2.86
CA LEU A 206 -9.71 10.17 -2.72
C LEU A 206 -8.84 9.63 -3.86
N ASN A 207 -7.61 9.28 -3.54
CA ASN A 207 -6.63 8.84 -4.53
C ASN A 207 -6.67 7.33 -4.79
N ARG A 208 -7.07 6.51 -3.79
CA ARG A 208 -7.08 5.06 -3.96
C ARG A 208 -8.13 4.39 -3.10
N VAL A 209 -8.84 3.45 -3.72
CA VAL A 209 -9.62 2.41 -3.04
C VAL A 209 -8.90 1.09 -3.24
N ARG A 210 -8.65 0.37 -2.16
CA ARG A 210 -8.03 -0.97 -2.18
C ARG A 210 -8.96 -1.94 -1.52
N THR A 211 -9.21 -3.06 -2.18
CA THR A 211 -9.79 -4.25 -1.57
C THR A 211 -8.74 -5.36 -1.57
N ALA A 212 -8.77 -6.21 -0.57
CA ALA A 212 -7.86 -7.33 -0.49
C ALA A 212 -8.47 -8.50 0.27
N ALA A 213 -8.05 -9.70 -0.12
CA ALA A 213 -8.33 -10.92 0.60
C ALA A 213 -7.06 -11.74 0.71
N GLY A 214 -6.93 -12.48 1.80
CA GLY A 214 -5.74 -13.26 2.06
C GLY A 214 -5.89 -14.15 3.28
N PHE A 215 -4.78 -14.69 3.71
CA PHE A 215 -4.71 -15.48 4.94
C PHE A 215 -3.34 -15.36 5.60
N ASP A 216 -3.34 -15.44 6.92
CA ASP A 216 -2.14 -15.62 7.72
C ASP A 216 -1.97 -17.11 8.00
N TRP A 217 -0.81 -17.66 7.69
CA TRP A 217 -0.40 -19.02 8.04
C TRP A 217 0.55 -18.96 9.24
N ASN A 218 0.01 -19.21 10.42
CA ASN A 218 0.75 -19.27 11.67
C ASN A 218 1.46 -20.62 11.80
N ILE A 219 2.70 -20.71 11.29
CA ILE A 219 3.51 -21.94 11.33
C ILE A 219 3.82 -22.32 12.77
N THR A 220 4.18 -21.32 13.56
CA THR A 220 4.38 -21.41 15.02
C THR A 220 3.82 -20.15 15.70
N ARG A 221 3.97 -20.04 17.01
CA ARG A 221 3.61 -18.79 17.74
C ARG A 221 4.47 -17.59 17.34
N ALA A 222 5.70 -17.86 16.85
CA ALA A 222 6.68 -16.85 16.49
C ALA A 222 6.72 -16.58 14.97
N HIS A 223 6.31 -17.54 14.14
CA HIS A 223 6.49 -17.50 12.69
C HIS A 223 5.14 -17.49 11.98
N CYS A 224 4.90 -16.44 11.18
CA CYS A 224 3.71 -16.29 10.37
C CYS A 224 4.10 -15.95 8.93
N ILE A 225 3.40 -16.57 7.96
CA ILE A 225 3.47 -16.18 6.54
C ILE A 225 2.11 -15.62 6.16
N GLU A 226 2.11 -14.41 5.61
CA GLU A 226 0.92 -13.74 5.07
C GLU A 226 0.89 -13.88 3.54
N PHE A 227 -0.25 -14.29 3.02
CA PHE A 227 -0.54 -14.26 1.58
C PHE A 227 -1.72 -13.33 1.33
N THR A 228 -1.55 -12.34 0.44
CA THR A 228 -2.59 -11.35 0.16
C THR A 228 -2.68 -11.07 -1.33
N LEU A 229 -3.88 -11.20 -1.88
CA LEU A 229 -4.24 -10.70 -3.20
C LEU A 229 -4.96 -9.36 -3.02
N MET A 230 -4.53 -8.35 -3.75
CA MET A 230 -5.10 -7.02 -3.67
C MET A 230 -5.64 -6.56 -5.02
N TYR A 231 -6.67 -5.73 -4.99
CA TYR A 231 -7.09 -4.91 -6.10
C TYR A 231 -7.01 -3.45 -5.68
N ASN A 232 -6.35 -2.61 -6.48
CA ASN A 232 -6.29 -1.17 -6.30
C ASN A 232 -6.99 -0.46 -7.46
N TRP A 233 -8.01 0.32 -7.16
CA TRP A 233 -8.46 1.40 -8.00
C TRP A 233 -7.69 2.66 -7.59
N VAL A 234 -6.90 3.21 -8.52
CA VAL A 234 -6.08 4.41 -8.28
C VAL A 234 -6.57 5.51 -9.20
N HIS A 235 -6.92 6.65 -8.61
CA HIS A 235 -7.38 7.84 -9.31
C HIS A 235 -6.45 9.00 -8.94
N SER A 236 -5.75 9.56 -9.93
CA SER A 236 -4.73 10.58 -9.71
C SER A 236 -4.87 11.72 -10.71
N LEU A 237 -4.68 12.94 -10.23
CA LEU A 237 -4.55 14.11 -11.09
C LEU A 237 -3.11 14.14 -11.63
N GLU A 238 -2.99 14.07 -12.94
CA GLU A 238 -1.71 14.21 -13.65
C GLU A 238 -1.62 15.65 -14.18
N ILE A 239 -0.56 16.34 -13.75
CA ILE A 239 -0.24 17.71 -14.15
C ILE A 239 1.13 17.66 -14.81
N ASP A 240 1.25 18.08 -16.07
CA ASP A 240 2.52 18.22 -16.76
C ASP A 240 2.77 19.69 -17.08
N THR A 241 3.89 20.23 -16.59
CA THR A 241 4.30 21.62 -16.78
C THR A 241 5.77 21.68 -17.20
N ASN A 242 6.21 22.83 -17.73
CA ASN A 242 7.65 23.10 -17.81
C ASN A 242 8.27 23.23 -16.42
N LYS A 243 9.61 23.24 -16.32
CA LYS A 243 10.33 23.30 -15.03
C LYS A 243 10.06 24.61 -14.27
N GLU A 244 9.88 25.68 -14.98
CA GLU A 244 9.60 27.02 -14.45
C GLU A 244 8.16 27.18 -13.95
N GLY A 245 7.25 26.24 -14.31
CA GLY A 245 5.85 26.30 -13.93
C GLY A 245 5.07 27.44 -14.59
N THR A 246 5.45 27.84 -15.79
CA THR A 246 4.81 28.92 -16.57
C THR A 246 3.90 28.38 -17.66
N VAL A 247 4.12 27.16 -18.12
CA VAL A 247 3.36 26.53 -19.21
C VAL A 247 2.79 25.20 -18.74
N LEU A 248 1.49 25.03 -18.84
CA LEU A 248 0.79 23.78 -18.61
C LEU A 248 0.68 23.01 -19.95
N LYS A 249 1.24 21.79 -19.97
CA LYS A 249 1.21 20.91 -21.16
C LYS A 249 0.01 19.99 -21.11
N SER A 250 -0.31 19.43 -19.94
CA SER A 250 -1.48 18.58 -19.77
C SER A 250 -2.03 18.63 -18.34
N LEU A 251 -3.35 18.46 -18.24
CA LEU A 251 -4.10 18.39 -17.00
C LEU A 251 -5.25 17.40 -17.19
N TYR A 252 -5.17 16.23 -16.55
CA TYR A 252 -6.22 15.22 -16.67
C TYR A 252 -6.23 14.26 -15.47
N TRP A 253 -7.41 13.69 -15.26
CA TRP A 253 -7.57 12.61 -14.29
C TRP A 253 -7.20 11.27 -14.91
N LYS A 254 -6.32 10.53 -14.25
CA LYS A 254 -5.88 9.20 -14.68
C LYS A 254 -6.36 8.14 -13.71
N THR A 255 -7.06 7.16 -14.24
CA THR A 255 -7.49 5.97 -13.49
C THR A 255 -6.63 4.78 -13.88
N LYS A 256 -6.15 4.03 -12.86
CA LYS A 256 -5.38 2.80 -13.03
C LYS A 256 -5.97 1.69 -12.19
N HIS A 257 -5.90 0.48 -12.70
CA HIS A 257 -6.27 -0.75 -12.01
C HIS A 257 -5.02 -1.60 -11.80
N GLU A 258 -4.75 -1.98 -10.55
CA GLU A 258 -3.54 -2.72 -10.19
C GLU A 258 -3.93 -3.96 -9.38
N PHE A 259 -3.25 -5.08 -9.63
CA PHE A 259 -3.45 -6.36 -8.95
C PHE A 259 -2.14 -6.83 -8.30
N PRO A 260 -1.76 -6.29 -7.13
CA PRO A 260 -0.59 -6.75 -6.39
C PRO A 260 -0.86 -8.11 -5.72
N LEU A 261 0.07 -9.05 -5.91
CA LEU A 261 0.21 -10.25 -5.08
C LEU A 261 1.26 -9.98 -4.01
N CYS A 262 0.93 -10.26 -2.75
CA CYS A 262 1.83 -10.01 -1.62
C CYS A 262 2.11 -11.29 -0.87
N VAL A 263 3.38 -11.49 -0.54
CA VAL A 263 3.85 -12.54 0.37
C VAL A 263 4.67 -11.86 1.45
N GLY A 264 4.26 -12.02 2.69
CA GLY A 264 4.92 -11.48 3.87
C GLY A 264 5.39 -12.59 4.81
N TYR A 265 6.55 -12.42 5.41
CA TYR A 265 7.01 -13.24 6.52
C TYR A 265 7.11 -12.36 7.76
N LYS A 266 6.56 -12.83 8.87
CA LYS A 266 6.63 -12.14 10.16
C LYS A 266 7.20 -13.07 11.22
N PHE A 267 8.20 -12.55 11.94
CA PHE A 267 8.79 -13.17 13.11
C PHE A 267 8.48 -12.32 14.35
N SER A 268 7.92 -12.92 15.40
CA SER A 268 7.54 -12.24 16.65
C SER A 268 8.18 -12.94 17.85
N PHE A 269 8.83 -12.18 18.76
CA PHE A 269 9.47 -12.70 19.97
C PHE A 269 9.35 -11.75 21.16
#